data_9de3fb7a70f208890fc142356ee3c7cb
#
_entry.id   9de3fb7a70f208890fc142356ee3c7cb
#
_cell.length_a   1.000
_cell.length_b   1.000
_cell.length_c   1.000
_cell.angle_alpha   90.00
_cell.angle_beta   90.00
_cell.angle_gamma   90.00
#
_symmetry.space_group_name_H-M   'P 1'
#
loop_
_entity.id
_entity.type
_entity.pdbx_description
1 polymer ?
#
loop_
_entity_poly.entity_id
_entity_poly.type
_entity_poly.pdbx_seq_one_letter_code
_entity_poly.pdbx_strand_id
1 'polypeptide(L)'
;RKVLVIGGGPAGMEAARAAASRGHRVTLWEKDSRLGGQLHYATVPPGKREFINLVDYYTHSLAEEGVEVVLGQEATAEKVAAFNPDVVVLATGSRPAPAPFPIQPGLQVITAREALAGAPTGSRIVVIGGGAVGCETAVALAETGTLKAEVVKFLIENEAESFETIRELVNRGTKEVTLVEMEAKIGRDIGISTRWVIMKHLQRLGVNVMTQARVLQVDAQGVHVEKEGNTMVLPADTVVLAVGAVPVRDLAEELGGKVPELHIIGDAHSPRKFTEAIREGFDLVRQL
;
A
#
# COMPACT_ATOMS: atom_id res chain seq x y z
N ARG A 1 -16.79 0.37 -28.76
CA ARG A 1 -15.48 1.02 -28.88
C ARG A 1 -14.39 0.03 -28.45
N LYS A 2 -13.19 0.21 -28.96
CA LYS A 2 -11.99 -0.54 -28.56
C LYS A 2 -11.32 0.22 -27.42
N VAL A 3 -11.43 -0.32 -26.21
CA VAL A 3 -10.92 0.31 -24.99
C VAL A 3 -9.66 -0.43 -24.51
N LEU A 4 -8.58 0.31 -24.30
CA LEU A 4 -7.38 -0.19 -23.68
C LEU A 4 -7.27 0.35 -22.26
N VAL A 5 -7.28 -0.55 -21.26
CA VAL A 5 -7.03 -0.20 -19.86
C VAL A 5 -5.60 -0.58 -19.51
N ILE A 6 -4.84 0.35 -18.94
CA ILE A 6 -3.43 0.16 -18.57
C ILE A 6 -3.32 0.23 -17.04
N GLY A 7 -3.00 -0.92 -16.44
CA GLY A 7 -2.88 -1.13 -15.00
C GLY A 7 -4.00 -2.00 -14.44
N GLY A 8 -3.64 -3.14 -13.87
CA GLY A 8 -4.53 -4.15 -13.29
C GLY A 8 -4.79 -3.98 -11.79
N GLY A 9 -4.68 -2.75 -11.27
CA GLY A 9 -5.10 -2.41 -9.92
C GLY A 9 -6.63 -2.23 -9.81
N PRO A 10 -7.16 -1.89 -8.60
CA PRO A 10 -8.61 -1.79 -8.37
C PRO A 10 -9.35 -0.88 -9.35
N ALA A 11 -8.79 0.28 -9.67
CA ALA A 11 -9.40 1.22 -10.62
C ALA A 11 -9.47 0.65 -12.03
N GLY A 12 -8.38 0.04 -12.51
CA GLY A 12 -8.31 -0.52 -13.86
C GLY A 12 -9.17 -1.76 -14.01
N MET A 13 -9.19 -2.66 -13.02
CA MET A 13 -10.05 -3.84 -13.04
C MET A 13 -11.53 -3.45 -13.10
N GLU A 14 -11.97 -2.48 -12.29
CA GLU A 14 -13.36 -2.01 -12.34
C GLU A 14 -13.68 -1.29 -13.65
N ALA A 15 -12.80 -0.42 -14.14
CA ALA A 15 -13.00 0.24 -15.42
C ALA A 15 -13.12 -0.76 -16.59
N ALA A 16 -12.26 -1.77 -16.61
CA ALA A 16 -12.28 -2.82 -17.63
C ALA A 16 -13.58 -3.64 -17.58
N ARG A 17 -13.95 -4.11 -16.38
CA ARG A 17 -15.20 -4.86 -16.14
C ARG A 17 -16.43 -4.06 -16.57
N ALA A 18 -16.54 -2.82 -16.06
CA ALA A 18 -17.69 -1.97 -16.34
C ALA A 18 -17.78 -1.59 -17.81
N ALA A 19 -16.66 -1.34 -18.51
CA ALA A 19 -16.65 -1.07 -19.94
C ALA A 19 -17.12 -2.28 -20.76
N ALA A 20 -16.64 -3.47 -20.42
CA ALA A 20 -17.03 -4.70 -21.10
C ALA A 20 -18.52 -5.00 -20.90
N SER A 21 -19.06 -4.86 -19.67
CA SER A 21 -20.50 -5.05 -19.40
C SER A 21 -21.43 -4.08 -20.15
N ARG A 22 -20.87 -2.97 -20.67
CA ARG A 22 -21.60 -2.03 -21.55
C ARG A 22 -21.39 -2.30 -23.04
N GLY A 23 -20.76 -3.40 -23.40
CA GLY A 23 -20.56 -3.86 -24.77
C GLY A 23 -19.35 -3.25 -25.48
N HIS A 24 -18.39 -2.67 -24.75
CA HIS A 24 -17.12 -2.26 -25.34
C HIS A 24 -16.20 -3.49 -25.51
N ARG A 25 -15.34 -3.45 -26.50
CA ARG A 25 -14.25 -4.43 -26.67
C ARG A 25 -13.07 -3.97 -25.83
N VAL A 26 -12.80 -4.67 -24.72
CA VAL A 26 -11.83 -4.23 -23.70
C VAL A 26 -10.63 -5.16 -23.66
N THR A 27 -9.44 -4.56 -23.67
CA THR A 27 -8.17 -5.23 -23.34
C THR A 27 -7.55 -4.52 -22.13
N LEU A 28 -7.11 -5.28 -21.12
CA LEU A 28 -6.42 -4.79 -19.96
C LEU A 28 -4.96 -5.24 -19.99
N TRP A 29 -4.02 -4.29 -19.96
CA TRP A 29 -2.59 -4.55 -19.83
C TRP A 29 -2.13 -4.33 -18.39
N GLU A 30 -1.43 -5.33 -17.85
CA GLU A 30 -0.77 -5.25 -16.55
C GLU A 30 0.70 -5.65 -16.69
N LYS A 31 1.61 -4.82 -16.16
CA LYS A 31 3.05 -5.07 -16.23
C LYS A 31 3.52 -6.21 -15.34
N ASP A 32 2.83 -6.41 -14.22
CA ASP A 32 3.13 -7.50 -13.29
C ASP A 32 2.55 -8.83 -13.79
N SER A 33 2.99 -9.93 -13.21
CA SER A 33 2.52 -11.28 -13.54
C SER A 33 1.13 -11.61 -12.96
N ARG A 34 0.49 -10.67 -12.25
CA ARG A 34 -0.81 -10.85 -11.58
C ARG A 34 -1.57 -9.53 -11.46
N LEU A 35 -2.91 -9.64 -11.42
CA LEU A 35 -3.79 -8.52 -11.12
C LEU A 35 -3.77 -8.15 -9.62
N GLY A 36 -4.32 -6.98 -9.27
CA GLY A 36 -4.54 -6.53 -7.90
C GLY A 36 -3.70 -5.33 -7.49
N GLY A 37 -2.54 -5.12 -8.12
CA GLY A 37 -1.69 -3.96 -7.83
C GLY A 37 -1.42 -3.80 -6.32
N GLN A 38 -1.72 -2.62 -5.76
CA GLN A 38 -1.46 -2.30 -4.34
C GLN A 38 -2.33 -3.08 -3.34
N LEU A 39 -3.42 -3.77 -3.75
CA LEU A 39 -4.21 -4.60 -2.85
C LEU A 39 -3.35 -5.69 -2.18
N HIS A 40 -2.34 -6.22 -2.87
CA HIS A 40 -1.44 -7.22 -2.30
C HIS A 40 -0.68 -6.72 -1.07
N TYR A 41 -0.42 -5.43 -0.96
CA TYR A 41 0.23 -4.82 0.21
C TYR A 41 -0.80 -4.36 1.24
N ALA A 42 -1.93 -3.82 0.78
CA ALA A 42 -3.01 -3.34 1.65
C ALA A 42 -3.68 -4.44 2.47
N THR A 43 -3.54 -5.71 2.08
CA THR A 43 -4.11 -6.87 2.77
C THR A 43 -3.19 -7.48 3.83
N VAL A 44 -1.92 -7.07 3.88
CA VAL A 44 -0.93 -7.62 4.82
C VAL A 44 -1.18 -7.21 6.28
N PRO A 45 -1.55 -5.94 6.58
CA PRO A 45 -1.84 -5.54 7.95
C PRO A 45 -2.97 -6.35 8.58
N PRO A 46 -2.91 -6.60 9.90
CA PRO A 46 -3.91 -7.41 10.61
C PRO A 46 -5.35 -6.94 10.38
N GLY A 47 -6.27 -7.90 10.18
CA GLY A 47 -7.69 -7.64 9.97
C GLY A 47 -8.07 -7.20 8.54
N LYS A 48 -7.12 -7.18 7.60
CA LYS A 48 -7.37 -6.76 6.20
C LYS A 48 -7.26 -7.88 5.17
N ARG A 49 -6.93 -9.09 5.59
CA ARG A 49 -6.65 -10.22 4.69
C ARG A 49 -7.80 -10.51 3.71
N GLU A 50 -9.04 -10.29 4.13
CA GLU A 50 -10.22 -10.56 3.31
C GLU A 50 -10.33 -9.66 2.07
N PHE A 51 -9.68 -8.50 2.06
CA PHE A 51 -9.69 -7.63 0.88
C PHE A 51 -9.00 -8.25 -0.33
N ILE A 52 -8.19 -9.31 -0.16
CA ILE A 52 -7.62 -10.05 -1.29
C ILE A 52 -8.71 -10.69 -2.16
N ASN A 53 -9.86 -11.03 -1.58
CA ASN A 53 -10.99 -11.62 -2.30
C ASN A 53 -11.53 -10.68 -3.40
N LEU A 54 -11.24 -9.38 -3.33
CA LEU A 54 -11.53 -8.45 -4.43
C LEU A 54 -10.75 -8.78 -5.70
N VAL A 55 -9.52 -9.27 -5.56
CA VAL A 55 -8.70 -9.67 -6.71
C VAL A 55 -9.31 -10.90 -7.38
N ASP A 56 -9.75 -11.88 -6.58
CA ASP A 56 -10.41 -13.09 -7.08
C ASP A 56 -11.74 -12.74 -7.76
N TYR A 57 -12.55 -11.89 -7.12
CA TYR A 57 -13.80 -11.39 -7.70
C TYR A 57 -13.56 -10.73 -9.07
N TYR A 58 -12.63 -9.78 -9.16
CA TYR A 58 -12.36 -9.11 -10.42
C TYR A 58 -11.78 -10.04 -11.48
N THR A 59 -10.91 -10.97 -11.09
CA THR A 59 -10.34 -11.95 -12.02
C THR A 59 -11.44 -12.77 -12.70
N HIS A 60 -12.43 -13.25 -11.92
CA HIS A 60 -13.58 -13.98 -12.47
C HIS A 60 -14.50 -13.07 -13.30
N SER A 61 -14.85 -11.89 -12.78
CA SER A 61 -15.76 -10.98 -13.48
C SER A 61 -15.19 -10.46 -14.79
N LEU A 62 -13.89 -10.20 -14.87
CA LEU A 62 -13.24 -9.82 -16.13
C LEU A 62 -13.32 -10.92 -17.18
N ALA A 63 -13.14 -12.19 -16.76
CA ALA A 63 -13.27 -13.33 -17.66
C ALA A 63 -14.73 -13.54 -18.13
N GLU A 64 -15.71 -13.41 -17.23
CA GLU A 64 -17.14 -13.51 -17.55
C GLU A 64 -17.59 -12.42 -18.53
N GLU A 65 -17.10 -11.20 -18.39
CA GLU A 65 -17.38 -10.08 -19.28
C GLU A 65 -16.56 -10.12 -20.60
N GLY A 66 -15.70 -11.10 -20.78
CA GLY A 66 -14.89 -11.28 -22.00
C GLY A 66 -13.78 -10.25 -22.16
N VAL A 67 -13.26 -9.71 -21.07
CA VAL A 67 -12.10 -8.81 -21.09
C VAL A 67 -10.83 -9.61 -21.42
N GLU A 68 -10.09 -9.15 -22.43
CA GLU A 68 -8.76 -9.70 -22.73
C GLU A 68 -7.74 -9.15 -21.72
N VAL A 69 -7.26 -9.99 -20.79
CA VAL A 69 -6.25 -9.62 -19.79
C VAL A 69 -4.88 -10.08 -20.25
N VAL A 70 -3.93 -9.13 -20.38
CA VAL A 70 -2.54 -9.40 -20.80
C VAL A 70 -1.61 -9.02 -19.65
N LEU A 71 -1.10 -10.04 -18.97
CA LEU A 71 -0.15 -9.90 -17.85
C LEU A 71 1.31 -9.86 -18.38
N GLY A 72 2.23 -9.28 -17.58
CA GLY A 72 3.62 -9.09 -17.98
C GLY A 72 3.80 -8.10 -19.14
N GLN A 73 2.75 -7.30 -19.42
CA GLN A 73 2.73 -6.36 -20.53
C GLN A 73 2.92 -4.94 -20.03
N GLU A 74 4.15 -4.46 -20.08
CA GLU A 74 4.42 -3.05 -19.84
C GLU A 74 3.99 -2.22 -21.05
N ALA A 75 3.17 -1.18 -20.79
CA ALA A 75 2.68 -0.27 -21.80
C ALA A 75 3.73 0.81 -22.12
N THR A 76 3.99 1.01 -23.41
CA THR A 76 4.76 2.15 -23.92
C THR A 76 3.93 2.88 -24.98
N ALA A 77 4.28 4.12 -25.29
CA ALA A 77 3.57 4.91 -26.30
C ALA A 77 3.52 4.20 -27.65
N GLU A 78 4.62 3.52 -28.06
CA GLU A 78 4.71 2.77 -29.32
C GLU A 78 3.76 1.58 -29.33
N LYS A 79 3.70 0.80 -28.24
CA LYS A 79 2.79 -0.35 -28.12
C LYS A 79 1.34 0.08 -28.14
N VAL A 80 1.00 1.19 -27.44
CA VAL A 80 -0.35 1.76 -27.44
C VAL A 80 -0.75 2.23 -28.84
N ALA A 81 0.14 2.93 -29.55
CA ALA A 81 -0.09 3.36 -30.93
C ALA A 81 -0.30 2.17 -31.87
N ALA A 82 0.54 1.12 -31.76
CA ALA A 82 0.40 -0.11 -32.54
C ALA A 82 -0.91 -0.87 -32.24
N PHE A 83 -1.38 -0.84 -30.98
CA PHE A 83 -2.64 -1.43 -30.57
C PHE A 83 -3.85 -0.66 -31.17
N ASN A 84 -3.68 0.62 -31.41
CA ASN A 84 -4.69 1.51 -32.04
C ASN A 84 -6.07 1.45 -31.33
N PRO A 85 -6.17 1.88 -30.06
CA PRO A 85 -7.43 1.92 -29.32
C PRO A 85 -8.24 3.17 -29.68
N ASP A 86 -9.57 3.12 -29.49
CA ASP A 86 -10.44 4.30 -29.52
C ASP A 86 -10.33 5.11 -28.24
N VAL A 87 -10.16 4.41 -27.10
CA VAL A 87 -10.04 4.99 -25.75
C VAL A 87 -8.91 4.33 -25.01
N VAL A 88 -8.10 5.13 -24.32
CA VAL A 88 -7.10 4.68 -23.36
C VAL A 88 -7.48 5.12 -21.95
N VAL A 89 -7.50 4.17 -21.02
CA VAL A 89 -7.71 4.41 -19.59
C VAL A 89 -6.42 4.10 -18.83
N LEU A 90 -5.77 5.13 -18.31
CA LEU A 90 -4.57 4.98 -17.48
C LEU A 90 -4.96 4.82 -16.02
N ALA A 91 -4.74 3.63 -15.48
CA ALA A 91 -4.90 3.23 -14.09
C ALA A 91 -3.58 2.75 -13.49
N THR A 92 -2.48 3.40 -13.86
CA THR A 92 -1.08 3.05 -13.55
C THR A 92 -0.71 3.22 -12.08
N GLY A 93 -1.64 3.76 -11.28
CA GLY A 93 -1.49 3.83 -9.83
C GLY A 93 -0.49 4.89 -9.35
N SER A 94 0.14 4.60 -8.22
CA SER A 94 1.09 5.49 -7.56
C SER A 94 2.37 4.75 -7.16
N ARG A 95 3.43 5.51 -6.91
CA ARG A 95 4.69 5.03 -6.32
C ARG A 95 4.94 5.73 -4.99
N PRO A 96 5.72 5.14 -4.06
CA PRO A 96 6.12 5.81 -2.84
C PRO A 96 6.74 7.17 -3.14
N ALA A 97 6.37 8.18 -2.34
CA ALA A 97 6.97 9.50 -2.44
C ALA A 97 8.45 9.45 -1.99
N PRO A 98 9.34 10.23 -2.60
CA PRO A 98 10.71 10.37 -2.13
C PRO A 98 10.72 10.96 -0.71
N ALA A 99 11.74 10.61 0.08
CA ALA A 99 11.91 11.18 1.40
C ALA A 99 12.12 12.70 1.30
N PRO A 100 11.41 13.52 2.11
CA PRO A 100 11.56 14.96 2.11
C PRO A 100 12.76 15.44 2.95
N PHE A 101 13.70 14.55 3.25
CA PHE A 101 14.91 14.80 4.05
C PHE A 101 16.07 13.99 3.48
N PRO A 102 17.34 14.38 3.77
CA PRO A 102 18.51 13.66 3.31
C PRO A 102 18.61 12.25 3.90
N ILE A 103 18.97 11.29 3.05
CA ILE A 103 19.31 9.92 3.44
C ILE A 103 20.77 9.70 3.05
N GLN A 104 21.63 9.46 4.05
CA GLN A 104 23.01 9.12 3.87
C GLN A 104 23.23 7.60 3.94
N PRO A 105 24.26 7.06 3.31
CA PRO A 105 24.58 5.62 3.41
C PRO A 105 24.85 5.17 4.84
N GLY A 106 24.55 3.90 5.15
CA GLY A 106 24.90 3.28 6.42
C GLY A 106 23.76 2.58 7.14
N LEU A 107 22.50 2.85 6.77
CA LEU A 107 21.34 2.13 7.25
C LEU A 107 20.54 1.53 6.11
N GLN A 108 19.82 0.45 6.40
CA GLN A 108 18.80 -0.06 5.50
C GLN A 108 17.59 0.87 5.53
N VAL A 109 17.27 1.45 4.38
CA VAL A 109 16.08 2.29 4.20
C VAL A 109 15.20 1.65 3.12
N ILE A 110 13.97 1.33 3.48
CA ILE A 110 12.98 0.72 2.60
C ILE A 110 11.66 1.48 2.67
N THR A 111 10.80 1.29 1.70
CA THR A 111 9.44 1.84 1.70
C THR A 111 8.49 0.94 2.51
N ALA A 112 7.36 1.50 2.97
CA ALA A 112 6.30 0.71 3.58
C ALA A 112 5.80 -0.42 2.67
N ARG A 113 5.78 -0.19 1.34
CA ARG A 113 5.41 -1.20 0.35
C ARG A 113 6.38 -2.38 0.35
N GLU A 114 7.68 -2.12 0.37
CA GLU A 114 8.71 -3.17 0.44
C GLU A 114 8.65 -3.93 1.76
N ALA A 115 8.45 -3.22 2.88
CA ALA A 115 8.28 -3.85 4.20
C ALA A 115 7.06 -4.79 4.22
N LEU A 116 5.91 -4.33 3.70
CA LEU A 116 4.69 -5.15 3.59
C LEU A 116 4.81 -6.27 2.54
N ALA A 117 5.69 -6.13 1.56
CA ALA A 117 6.03 -7.20 0.62
C ALA A 117 6.92 -8.28 1.22
N GLY A 118 7.36 -8.12 2.48
CA GLY A 118 8.20 -9.10 3.18
C GLY A 118 9.69 -8.87 3.06
N ALA A 119 10.13 -7.66 2.70
CA ALA A 119 11.55 -7.32 2.75
C ALA A 119 12.11 -7.57 4.16
N PRO A 120 13.31 -8.18 4.28
CA PRO A 120 13.92 -8.44 5.58
C PRO A 120 14.20 -7.13 6.33
N THR A 121 13.95 -7.13 7.64
CA THR A 121 14.18 -5.99 8.52
C THR A 121 15.00 -6.42 9.73
N GLY A 122 15.79 -5.50 10.28
CA GLY A 122 16.44 -5.69 11.55
C GLY A 122 15.46 -5.71 12.73
N SER A 123 16.00 -5.71 13.96
CA SER A 123 15.19 -5.77 15.18
C SER A 123 14.61 -4.41 15.57
N ARG A 124 15.38 -3.34 15.43
CA ARG A 124 14.97 -1.97 15.74
C ARG A 124 14.53 -1.27 14.46
N ILE A 125 13.25 -0.92 14.38
CA ILE A 125 12.64 -0.36 13.18
C ILE A 125 12.09 1.02 13.51
N VAL A 126 12.44 2.01 12.69
CA VAL A 126 11.82 3.33 12.73
C VAL A 126 10.94 3.50 11.48
N VAL A 127 9.63 3.64 11.69
CA VAL A 127 8.66 3.94 10.64
C VAL A 127 8.44 5.45 10.61
N ILE A 128 8.65 6.09 9.46
CA ILE A 128 8.51 7.53 9.29
C ILE A 128 7.25 7.85 8.51
N GLY A 129 6.34 8.57 9.15
CA GLY A 129 5.01 8.93 8.64
C GLY A 129 3.89 8.20 9.37
N GLY A 130 3.06 8.94 10.09
CA GLY A 130 1.97 8.43 10.94
C GLY A 130 0.59 8.45 10.29
N GLY A 131 0.50 8.46 8.95
CA GLY A 131 -0.75 8.23 8.21
C GLY A 131 -1.24 6.78 8.33
N ALA A 132 -2.32 6.44 7.61
CA ALA A 132 -2.90 5.09 7.62
C ALA A 132 -1.84 4.01 7.28
N VAL A 133 -1.09 4.20 6.20
CA VAL A 133 -0.07 3.25 5.75
C VAL A 133 1.01 3.06 6.81
N GLY A 134 1.51 4.15 7.41
CA GLY A 134 2.55 4.07 8.44
C GLY A 134 2.06 3.38 9.72
N CYS A 135 0.88 3.73 10.20
CA CYS A 135 0.26 3.07 11.36
C CYS A 135 0.07 1.56 11.12
N GLU A 136 -0.46 1.19 9.97
CA GLU A 136 -0.72 -0.21 9.60
C GLU A 136 0.58 -1.00 9.39
N THR A 137 1.59 -0.39 8.77
CA THR A 137 2.92 -0.99 8.62
C THR A 137 3.60 -1.19 9.98
N ALA A 138 3.51 -0.19 10.88
CA ALA A 138 4.04 -0.31 12.23
C ALA A 138 3.38 -1.46 13.01
N VAL A 139 2.06 -1.62 12.91
CA VAL A 139 1.34 -2.76 13.51
C VAL A 139 1.82 -4.08 12.92
N ALA A 140 1.89 -4.20 11.58
CA ALA A 140 2.31 -5.42 10.92
C ALA A 140 3.74 -5.85 11.30
N LEU A 141 4.66 -4.89 11.39
CA LEU A 141 6.04 -5.14 11.80
C LEU A 141 6.14 -5.51 13.28
N ALA A 142 5.43 -4.81 14.17
CA ALA A 142 5.42 -5.09 15.60
C ALA A 142 4.76 -6.43 15.95
N GLU A 143 3.82 -6.92 15.12
CA GLU A 143 3.19 -8.23 15.28
C GLU A 143 4.08 -9.40 14.86
N THR A 144 5.22 -9.11 14.20
CA THR A 144 6.17 -10.15 13.78
C THR A 144 6.70 -10.93 14.98
N GLY A 145 6.46 -12.25 14.98
CA GLY A 145 6.91 -13.15 16.05
C GLY A 145 5.96 -13.27 17.25
N THR A 146 4.79 -12.61 17.23
CA THR A 146 3.73 -12.87 18.21
C THR A 146 3.14 -14.28 18.04
N LEU A 147 2.56 -14.82 19.11
CA LEU A 147 1.91 -16.12 19.04
C LEU A 147 0.68 -16.11 18.15
N LYS A 148 0.57 -17.11 17.28
CA LYS A 148 -0.63 -17.36 16.48
C LYS A 148 -1.69 -18.08 17.30
N ALA A 149 -2.96 -17.95 16.91
CA ALA A 149 -4.09 -18.52 17.64
C ALA A 149 -3.98 -20.04 17.88
N GLU A 150 -3.46 -20.79 16.89
CA GLU A 150 -3.26 -22.24 16.98
C GLU A 150 -2.21 -22.59 18.06
N VAL A 151 -1.15 -21.80 18.14
CA VAL A 151 -0.08 -21.98 19.17
C VAL A 151 -0.63 -21.65 20.55
N VAL A 152 -1.40 -20.58 20.68
CA VAL A 152 -2.07 -20.20 21.94
C VAL A 152 -2.98 -21.34 22.41
N LYS A 153 -3.80 -21.89 21.50
CA LYS A 153 -4.67 -23.02 21.79
C LYS A 153 -3.88 -24.22 22.29
N PHE A 154 -2.80 -24.59 21.58
CA PHE A 154 -1.93 -25.71 21.97
C PHE A 154 -1.32 -25.51 23.35
N LEU A 155 -0.80 -24.32 23.66
CA LEU A 155 -0.18 -24.02 24.96
C LEU A 155 -1.18 -24.13 26.11
N ILE A 156 -2.42 -23.69 25.90
CA ILE A 156 -3.50 -23.75 26.89
C ILE A 156 -3.96 -25.21 27.10
N GLU A 157 -4.24 -25.95 26.02
CA GLU A 157 -4.75 -27.34 26.08
C GLU A 157 -3.75 -28.31 26.72
N ASN A 158 -2.46 -28.04 26.57
CA ASN A 158 -1.39 -28.89 27.12
C ASN A 158 -0.79 -28.36 28.42
N GLU A 159 -1.33 -27.27 28.98
CA GLU A 159 -0.79 -26.61 30.19
C GLU A 159 0.74 -26.36 30.09
N ALA A 160 1.22 -26.05 28.85
CA ALA A 160 2.63 -25.97 28.54
C ALA A 160 3.26 -24.64 28.98
N GLU A 161 2.45 -23.62 29.18
CA GLU A 161 2.89 -22.29 29.64
C GLU A 161 1.82 -21.63 30.54
N SER A 162 2.26 -20.69 31.38
CA SER A 162 1.35 -19.86 32.18
C SER A 162 0.52 -18.92 31.33
N PHE A 163 -0.70 -18.59 31.78
CA PHE A 163 -1.54 -17.59 31.11
C PHE A 163 -0.84 -16.22 31.01
N GLU A 164 0.01 -15.89 31.97
CA GLU A 164 0.77 -14.64 31.99
C GLU A 164 1.80 -14.61 30.86
N THR A 165 2.57 -15.69 30.70
CA THR A 165 3.53 -15.88 29.60
C THR A 165 2.82 -15.83 28.23
N ILE A 166 1.70 -16.57 28.09
CA ILE A 166 0.92 -16.58 26.86
C ILE A 166 0.43 -15.17 26.53
N ARG A 167 -0.10 -14.43 27.51
CA ARG A 167 -0.55 -13.05 27.33
C ARG A 167 0.57 -12.10 26.90
N GLU A 168 1.75 -12.26 27.46
CA GLU A 168 2.92 -11.48 27.05
C GLU A 168 3.29 -11.79 25.60
N LEU A 169 3.45 -13.05 25.24
CA LEU A 169 3.88 -13.49 23.91
C LEU A 169 2.85 -13.20 22.78
N VAL A 170 1.57 -13.11 23.11
CA VAL A 170 0.52 -12.65 22.17
C VAL A 170 0.64 -11.17 21.86
N ASN A 171 1.13 -10.37 22.80
CA ASN A 171 1.18 -8.92 22.70
C ASN A 171 2.60 -8.38 22.38
N ARG A 172 3.62 -9.21 22.41
CA ARG A 172 5.01 -8.79 22.21
C ARG A 172 5.64 -9.59 21.08
N GLY A 173 5.94 -8.91 19.98
CA GLY A 173 6.70 -9.48 18.87
C GLY A 173 8.20 -9.41 19.09
N THR A 174 8.94 -9.78 18.05
CA THR A 174 10.42 -9.80 18.06
C THR A 174 11.04 -8.48 17.56
N LYS A 175 10.21 -7.48 17.19
CA LYS A 175 10.65 -6.20 16.66
C LYS A 175 10.31 -5.06 17.61
N GLU A 176 11.26 -4.14 17.77
CA GLU A 176 11.07 -2.87 18.45
C GLU A 176 10.73 -1.81 17.40
N VAL A 177 9.50 -1.33 17.40
CA VAL A 177 9.01 -0.40 16.38
C VAL A 177 8.76 0.97 16.99
N THR A 178 9.37 2.00 16.40
CA THR A 178 9.08 3.41 16.69
C THR A 178 8.40 4.03 15.47
N LEU A 179 7.25 4.64 15.67
CA LEU A 179 6.50 5.39 14.66
C LEU A 179 6.70 6.88 14.88
N VAL A 180 7.31 7.58 13.91
CA VAL A 180 7.61 9.02 13.96
C VAL A 180 6.63 9.77 13.07
N GLU A 181 6.00 10.81 13.63
CA GLU A 181 5.05 11.68 12.93
C GLU A 181 5.31 13.15 13.27
N MET A 182 5.37 13.99 12.23
CA MET A 182 5.55 15.45 12.41
C MET A 182 4.31 16.17 12.93
N GLU A 183 3.15 15.65 12.63
CA GLU A 183 1.87 16.18 13.09
C GLU A 183 1.58 15.78 14.55
N ALA A 184 0.63 16.48 15.18
CA ALA A 184 0.23 16.21 16.56
C ALA A 184 -0.53 14.90 16.76
N LYS A 185 -1.06 14.29 15.68
CA LYS A 185 -1.90 13.07 15.74
C LYS A 185 -1.59 12.16 14.58
N ILE A 186 -1.45 10.87 14.88
CA ILE A 186 -1.34 9.80 13.86
C ILE A 186 -2.71 9.32 13.36
N GLY A 187 -2.74 8.65 12.22
CA GLY A 187 -3.92 7.98 11.66
C GLY A 187 -5.08 8.93 11.32
N ARG A 188 -4.81 10.18 10.91
CA ARG A 188 -5.85 11.18 10.60
C ARG A 188 -6.71 10.80 9.40
N ASP A 189 -6.13 10.06 8.48
CA ASP A 189 -6.73 9.53 7.23
C ASP A 189 -7.37 8.15 7.40
N ILE A 190 -7.24 7.52 8.58
CA ILE A 190 -7.95 6.29 8.92
C ILE A 190 -9.41 6.61 9.20
N GLY A 191 -10.33 5.79 8.64
CA GLY A 191 -11.76 5.95 8.91
C GLY A 191 -12.09 5.91 10.41
N ILE A 192 -12.99 6.78 10.85
CA ILE A 192 -13.31 6.97 12.27
C ILE A 192 -13.75 5.66 12.96
N SER A 193 -14.45 4.79 12.23
CA SER A 193 -14.95 3.51 12.74
C SER A 193 -13.84 2.47 13.01
N THR A 194 -12.69 2.58 12.34
CA THR A 194 -11.60 1.60 12.45
C THR A 194 -10.34 2.18 13.13
N ARG A 195 -10.24 3.49 13.23
CA ARG A 195 -9.07 4.17 13.80
C ARG A 195 -8.75 3.71 15.21
N TRP A 196 -9.75 3.60 16.07
CA TRP A 196 -9.56 3.17 17.46
C TRP A 196 -8.97 1.75 17.56
N VAL A 197 -9.28 0.87 16.60
CA VAL A 197 -8.70 -0.49 16.52
C VAL A 197 -7.21 -0.42 16.29
N ILE A 198 -6.78 0.37 15.29
CA ILE A 198 -5.35 0.55 14.98
C ILE A 198 -4.60 1.16 16.17
N MET A 199 -5.16 2.21 16.79
CA MET A 199 -4.56 2.84 17.99
C MET A 199 -4.38 1.82 19.12
N LYS A 200 -5.38 0.97 19.35
CA LYS A 200 -5.32 -0.09 20.37
C LYS A 200 -4.26 -1.14 20.03
N HIS A 201 -4.12 -1.51 18.74
CA HIS A 201 -3.08 -2.46 18.30
C HIS A 201 -1.68 -1.88 18.50
N LEU A 202 -1.43 -0.63 18.10
CA LEU A 202 -0.14 0.04 18.32
C LEU A 202 0.25 0.02 19.81
N GLN A 203 -0.70 0.40 20.68
CA GLN A 203 -0.49 0.40 22.13
C GLN A 203 -0.21 -1.01 22.68
N ARG A 204 -1.03 -2.00 22.30
CA ARG A 204 -0.91 -3.39 22.76
C ARG A 204 0.41 -4.03 22.36
N LEU A 205 0.87 -3.75 21.14
CA LEU A 205 2.13 -4.28 20.60
C LEU A 205 3.36 -3.50 21.07
N GLY A 206 3.17 -2.48 21.91
CA GLY A 206 4.27 -1.69 22.46
C GLY A 206 4.98 -0.80 21.44
N VAL A 207 4.30 -0.41 20.36
CA VAL A 207 4.87 0.54 19.39
C VAL A 207 5.09 1.88 20.06
N ASN A 208 6.33 2.38 20.02
CA ASN A 208 6.66 3.71 20.51
C ASN A 208 6.20 4.75 19.49
N VAL A 209 5.18 5.55 19.86
CA VAL A 209 4.62 6.58 18.98
C VAL A 209 5.17 7.95 19.36
N MET A 210 5.90 8.57 18.44
CA MET A 210 6.50 9.89 18.59
C MET A 210 5.82 10.88 17.65
N THR A 211 4.94 11.69 18.16
CA THR A 211 4.27 12.78 17.43
C THR A 211 4.97 14.11 17.63
N GLN A 212 4.65 15.12 16.79
CA GLN A 212 5.30 16.43 16.78
C GLN A 212 6.84 16.30 16.67
N ALA A 213 7.29 15.30 15.93
CA ALA A 213 8.70 14.98 15.74
C ALA A 213 9.02 15.02 14.25
N ARG A 214 9.84 15.98 13.85
CA ARG A 214 10.26 16.17 12.47
C ARG A 214 11.56 15.45 12.21
N VAL A 215 11.59 14.59 11.21
CA VAL A 215 12.82 13.94 10.76
C VAL A 215 13.67 14.98 10.01
N LEU A 216 14.93 15.08 10.41
CA LEU A 216 15.92 15.99 9.81
C LEU A 216 16.78 15.26 8.78
N GLN A 217 17.25 14.07 9.10
CA GLN A 217 18.06 13.21 8.22
C GLN A 217 18.08 11.77 8.73
N VAL A 218 18.55 10.86 7.87
CA VAL A 218 18.87 9.47 8.20
C VAL A 218 20.32 9.22 7.82
N ASP A 219 21.10 8.62 8.72
CA ASP A 219 22.50 8.23 8.49
C ASP A 219 22.86 6.94 9.27
N ALA A 220 24.13 6.55 9.26
CA ALA A 220 24.61 5.34 9.94
C ALA A 220 24.37 5.32 11.48
N GLN A 221 24.13 6.45 12.11
CA GLN A 221 23.83 6.53 13.54
C GLN A 221 22.35 6.29 13.85
N GLY A 222 21.47 6.56 12.89
CA GLY A 222 20.01 6.42 13.07
C GLY A 222 19.21 7.47 12.35
N VAL A 223 18.01 7.70 12.88
CA VAL A 223 17.09 8.74 12.42
C VAL A 223 17.22 9.97 13.32
N HIS A 224 17.69 11.07 12.77
CA HIS A 224 17.77 12.34 13.49
C HIS A 224 16.42 13.03 13.47
N VAL A 225 15.88 13.29 14.63
CA VAL A 225 14.57 13.94 14.80
C VAL A 225 14.68 15.20 15.65
N GLU A 226 13.89 16.20 15.32
CA GLU A 226 13.66 17.40 16.12
C GLU A 226 12.28 17.30 16.78
N LYS A 227 12.23 17.44 18.10
CA LYS A 227 11.01 17.51 18.88
C LYS A 227 11.14 18.57 19.96
N GLU A 228 10.16 19.47 20.04
CA GLU A 228 10.14 20.56 21.05
C GLU A 228 11.46 21.37 21.08
N GLY A 229 12.06 21.60 19.91
CA GLY A 229 13.33 22.35 19.77
C GLY A 229 14.58 21.54 20.14
N ASN A 230 14.45 20.29 20.57
CA ASN A 230 15.58 19.42 20.88
C ASN A 230 15.81 18.41 19.75
N THR A 231 17.06 18.21 19.37
CA THR A 231 17.47 17.18 18.42
C THR A 231 17.92 15.92 19.15
N MET A 232 17.43 14.77 18.69
CA MET A 232 17.87 13.46 19.20
C MET A 232 18.05 12.48 18.04
N VAL A 233 18.80 11.41 18.28
CA VAL A 233 19.01 10.32 17.32
C VAL A 233 18.27 9.08 17.80
N LEU A 234 17.39 8.54 16.96
CA LEU A 234 16.71 7.29 17.19
C LEU A 234 17.53 6.16 16.55
N PRO A 235 18.13 5.28 17.35
CA PRO A 235 18.90 4.15 16.80
C PRO A 235 17.94 3.22 16.02
N ALA A 236 18.37 2.78 14.85
CA ALA A 236 17.61 1.89 14.00
C ALA A 236 18.52 0.89 13.29
N ASP A 237 17.99 -0.30 13.00
CA ASP A 237 18.62 -1.26 12.09
C ASP A 237 17.96 -1.15 10.70
N THR A 238 16.69 -0.73 10.66
CA THR A 238 15.93 -0.49 9.43
C THR A 238 15.04 0.73 9.58
N VAL A 239 15.02 1.56 8.56
CA VAL A 239 14.09 2.70 8.45
C VAL A 239 13.05 2.39 7.38
N VAL A 240 11.78 2.60 7.70
CA VAL A 240 10.67 2.37 6.80
C VAL A 240 9.98 3.70 6.45
N LEU A 241 9.97 4.06 5.18
CA LEU A 241 9.37 5.29 4.69
C LEU A 241 7.88 5.09 4.37
N ALA A 242 7.02 5.82 5.08
CA ALA A 242 5.58 5.89 4.87
C ALA A 242 5.13 7.35 4.66
N VAL A 243 5.94 8.13 3.93
CA VAL A 243 5.82 9.59 3.76
C VAL A 243 4.88 10.00 2.61
N GLY A 244 4.02 9.09 2.16
CA GLY A 244 3.03 9.34 1.12
C GLY A 244 3.34 8.65 -0.20
N ALA A 245 2.55 8.99 -1.22
CA ALA A 245 2.66 8.44 -2.56
C ALA A 245 2.52 9.54 -3.61
N VAL A 246 3.13 9.34 -4.78
CA VAL A 246 3.02 10.21 -5.95
C VAL A 246 2.40 9.45 -7.12
N PRO A 247 1.55 10.11 -7.92
CA PRO A 247 0.95 9.51 -9.10
C PRO A 247 2.00 9.04 -10.11
N VAL A 248 1.73 7.95 -10.83
CA VAL A 248 2.51 7.51 -11.99
C VAL A 248 1.79 7.97 -13.25
N ARG A 249 2.29 9.05 -13.89
CA ARG A 249 1.66 9.70 -15.06
C ARG A 249 2.58 9.80 -16.28
N ASP A 250 3.78 9.24 -16.20
CA ASP A 250 4.81 9.40 -17.23
C ASP A 250 4.25 9.04 -18.63
N LEU A 251 3.51 7.94 -18.74
CA LEU A 251 2.89 7.51 -19.99
C LEU A 251 1.76 8.46 -20.48
N ALA A 252 1.07 9.16 -19.56
CA ALA A 252 0.02 10.11 -19.94
C ALA A 252 0.59 11.29 -20.73
N GLU A 253 1.76 11.79 -20.30
CA GLU A 253 2.46 12.87 -20.98
C GLU A 253 2.92 12.44 -22.38
N GLU A 254 3.42 11.20 -22.51
CA GLU A 254 3.83 10.63 -23.79
C GLU A 254 2.68 10.42 -24.77
N LEU A 255 1.49 10.05 -24.28
CA LEU A 255 0.29 9.76 -25.08
C LEU A 255 -0.54 11.02 -25.41
N GLY A 256 -0.26 12.16 -24.78
CA GLY A 256 -1.00 13.39 -24.99
C GLY A 256 -1.09 13.77 -26.46
N GLY A 257 -2.32 13.86 -27.02
CA GLY A 257 -2.59 14.15 -28.41
C GLY A 257 -2.25 13.06 -29.43
N LYS A 258 -1.78 11.88 -28.98
CA LYS A 258 -1.44 10.73 -29.83
C LYS A 258 -2.51 9.63 -29.85
N VAL A 259 -3.48 9.71 -28.97
CA VAL A 259 -4.64 8.79 -28.89
C VAL A 259 -5.93 9.59 -29.01
N PRO A 260 -7.01 9.02 -29.56
CA PRO A 260 -8.26 9.75 -29.75
C PRO A 260 -8.88 10.25 -28.43
N GLU A 261 -8.83 9.42 -27.39
CA GLU A 261 -9.38 9.73 -26.07
C GLU A 261 -8.53 9.11 -24.98
N LEU A 262 -8.14 9.91 -23.96
CA LEU A 262 -7.28 9.52 -22.85
C LEU A 262 -7.91 9.92 -21.52
N HIS A 263 -8.06 8.95 -20.62
CA HIS A 263 -8.52 9.17 -19.25
C HIS A 263 -7.49 8.67 -18.24
N ILE A 264 -7.41 9.36 -17.11
CA ILE A 264 -6.54 9.00 -16.00
C ILE A 264 -7.40 8.79 -14.75
N ILE A 265 -7.32 7.62 -14.12
CA ILE A 265 -8.15 7.24 -12.97
C ILE A 265 -7.34 6.66 -11.82
N GLY A 266 -7.99 6.56 -10.68
CA GLY A 266 -7.41 6.00 -9.45
C GLY A 266 -6.22 6.79 -8.95
N ASP A 267 -5.23 6.11 -8.38
CA ASP A 267 -4.04 6.75 -7.82
C ASP A 267 -3.15 7.44 -8.87
N ALA A 268 -3.29 7.09 -10.14
CA ALA A 268 -2.64 7.81 -11.23
C ALA A 268 -3.22 9.21 -11.40
N HIS A 269 -4.51 9.39 -11.09
CA HIS A 269 -5.15 10.71 -11.00
C HIS A 269 -4.80 11.38 -9.67
N SER A 270 -5.10 10.72 -8.55
CA SER A 270 -4.80 11.24 -7.20
C SER A 270 -4.77 10.08 -6.20
N PRO A 271 -3.64 9.86 -5.50
CA PRO A 271 -3.54 8.79 -4.50
C PRO A 271 -4.58 8.96 -3.38
N ARG A 272 -5.42 7.93 -3.18
CA ARG A 272 -6.49 7.87 -2.16
C ARG A 272 -6.70 6.42 -1.71
N LYS A 273 -7.90 6.11 -1.21
CA LYS A 273 -8.26 4.75 -0.83
C LYS A 273 -8.73 3.96 -2.06
N PHE A 274 -8.67 2.63 -1.98
CA PHE A 274 -9.08 1.77 -3.10
C PHE A 274 -10.58 1.90 -3.43
N THR A 275 -11.42 2.31 -2.47
CA THR A 275 -12.85 2.58 -2.68
C THR A 275 -13.09 3.72 -3.69
N GLU A 276 -12.32 4.81 -3.55
CA GLU A 276 -12.37 5.93 -4.49
C GLU A 276 -11.83 5.53 -5.86
N ALA A 277 -10.76 4.72 -5.87
CA ALA A 277 -10.17 4.20 -7.10
C ALA A 277 -11.17 3.32 -7.89
N ILE A 278 -11.88 2.42 -7.21
CA ILE A 278 -12.95 1.58 -7.80
C ILE A 278 -14.07 2.48 -8.33
N ARG A 279 -14.51 3.45 -7.52
CA ARG A 279 -15.59 4.36 -7.91
C ARG A 279 -15.24 5.17 -9.14
N GLU A 280 -14.03 5.69 -9.25
CA GLU A 280 -13.58 6.40 -10.46
C GLU A 280 -13.58 5.51 -11.69
N GLY A 281 -13.17 4.25 -11.57
CA GLY A 281 -13.24 3.26 -12.64
C GLY A 281 -14.67 3.05 -13.14
N PHE A 282 -15.62 2.91 -12.21
CA PHE A 282 -17.03 2.77 -12.54
C PHE A 282 -17.65 4.05 -13.15
N ASP A 283 -17.40 5.21 -12.52
CA ASP A 283 -17.99 6.49 -12.93
C ASP A 283 -17.49 6.95 -14.30
N LEU A 284 -16.22 6.70 -14.64
CA LEU A 284 -15.66 6.98 -15.96
C LEU A 284 -16.47 6.28 -17.06
N VAL A 285 -16.74 4.98 -16.88
CA VAL A 285 -17.41 4.17 -17.91
C VAL A 285 -18.85 4.64 -18.21
N ARG A 286 -19.48 5.36 -17.27
CA ARG A 286 -20.80 5.97 -17.54
C ARG A 286 -20.74 7.09 -18.58
N GLN A 287 -19.55 7.60 -18.88
CA GLN A 287 -19.31 8.69 -19.83
C GLN A 287 -18.80 8.17 -21.18
N LEU A 288 -18.34 6.92 -21.26
CA LEU A 288 -17.88 6.24 -22.49
C LEU A 288 -19.08 5.72 -23.32
#